data_c928c07a1c1121e1bfea71eabbfc299f
#
_entry.id   c928c07a1c1121e1bfea71eabbfc299f
#
_cell.length_a   1.000
_cell.length_b   1.000
_cell.length_c   1.000
_cell.angle_alpha   90.00
_cell.angle_beta   90.00
_cell.angle_gamma   90.00
#
_symmetry.space_group_name_H-M   'P 1'
#
loop_
_entity.id
_entity.type
_entity.pdbx_description
1 polymer ?
#
loop_
_entity_poly.entity_id
_entity_poly.type
_entity_poly.pdbx_seq_one_letter_code
_entity_poly.pdbx_strand_id
1 'polypeptide(L)'
;MIVYVHGLWQSGAESVWLRRRLAHDLDADAQAFSYPSVAADATTNARALAKYLSGIRADTLHLIGHSLGGLVILRLFEEDAAAQLAPGRIVLMGSPLQGSLTAQNLARLPFGRHIMGVGVGEELLAPRERRWNRSRDLGVIAGDLGFGLGRLVGSLQGPNDGTVLIEETELAGAADRVVLRVSHTGMLFSSAVASQAAAFMRTGRFSRDPET
;
A
#
# COMPACT_ATOMS: atom_id res chain seq x y z
N MET A 1 10.79 -9.50 10.80
CA MET A 1 11.15 -8.85 9.52
C MET A 1 9.96 -8.08 8.97
N ILE A 2 10.18 -6.88 8.47
CA ILE A 2 9.18 -6.03 7.80
C ILE A 2 9.67 -5.75 6.38
N VAL A 3 8.81 -5.94 5.36
CA VAL A 3 9.13 -5.57 3.98
C VAL A 3 8.15 -4.50 3.49
N TYR A 4 8.70 -3.35 3.12
CA TYR A 4 7.96 -2.24 2.52
C TYR A 4 7.96 -2.37 0.99
N VAL A 5 6.78 -2.19 0.38
CA VAL A 5 6.57 -2.21 -1.07
C VAL A 5 6.08 -0.82 -1.49
N HIS A 6 6.86 -0.16 -2.33
CA HIS A 6 6.67 1.25 -2.69
C HIS A 6 5.53 1.50 -3.71
N GLY A 7 5.16 2.75 -3.88
CA GLY A 7 4.17 3.20 -4.85
C GLY A 7 4.73 3.49 -6.25
N LEU A 8 3.86 4.03 -7.11
CA LEU A 8 4.22 4.45 -8.46
C LEU A 8 5.28 5.56 -8.40
N TRP A 9 6.26 5.54 -9.31
CA TRP A 9 7.39 6.48 -9.43
C TRP A 9 8.30 6.55 -8.19
N GLN A 10 8.21 5.60 -7.30
CA GLN A 10 9.04 5.50 -6.10
C GLN A 10 10.09 4.39 -6.26
N SER A 11 10.98 4.27 -5.29
CA SER A 11 12.06 3.28 -5.28
C SER A 11 12.20 2.52 -3.95
N GLY A 12 11.44 2.96 -2.94
CA GLY A 12 11.58 2.49 -1.55
C GLY A 12 12.49 3.37 -0.69
N ALA A 13 13.33 4.22 -1.28
CA ALA A 13 14.19 5.13 -0.53
C ALA A 13 13.40 6.16 0.30
N GLU A 14 12.25 6.60 -0.21
CA GLU A 14 11.32 7.52 0.46
C GLU A 14 10.78 6.99 1.79
N SER A 15 10.79 5.67 1.99
CA SER A 15 10.26 5.00 3.17
C SER A 15 11.28 4.85 4.32
N VAL A 16 12.49 5.40 4.19
CA VAL A 16 13.57 5.19 5.19
C VAL A 16 13.12 5.58 6.59
N TRP A 17 12.43 6.72 6.74
CA TRP A 17 11.94 7.17 8.04
C TRP A 17 10.90 6.20 8.60
N LEU A 18 9.88 5.84 7.82
CA LEU A 18 8.83 4.90 8.24
C LEU A 18 9.41 3.53 8.63
N ARG A 19 10.31 3.00 7.80
CA ARG A 19 10.95 1.70 8.06
C ARG A 19 11.79 1.71 9.33
N ARG A 20 12.57 2.77 9.56
CA ARG A 20 13.35 2.91 10.80
C ARG A 20 12.46 3.00 12.03
N ARG A 21 11.35 3.74 11.93
CA ARG A 21 10.40 3.85 13.02
C ARG A 21 9.72 2.52 13.31
N LEU A 22 9.25 1.79 12.30
CA LEU A 22 8.64 0.47 12.47
C LEU A 22 9.66 -0.57 12.99
N ALA A 23 10.91 -0.53 12.51
CA ALA A 23 11.96 -1.40 13.00
C ALA A 23 12.21 -1.20 14.51
N HIS A 24 12.28 0.05 14.94
CA HIS A 24 12.41 0.41 16.35
C HIS A 24 11.19 -0.04 17.17
N ASP A 25 9.99 0.31 16.70
CA ASP A 25 8.76 0.06 17.45
C ASP A 25 8.44 -1.44 17.58
N LEU A 26 8.87 -2.27 16.63
CA LEU A 26 8.59 -3.71 16.59
C LEU A 26 9.79 -4.60 16.94
N ASP A 27 10.93 -3.99 17.27
CA ASP A 27 12.20 -4.70 17.48
C ASP A 27 12.47 -5.72 16.36
N ALA A 28 12.40 -5.23 15.11
CA ALA A 28 12.48 -6.07 13.92
C ALA A 28 13.24 -5.38 12.79
N ASP A 29 13.95 -6.14 11.96
CA ASP A 29 14.53 -5.60 10.74
C ASP A 29 13.47 -5.12 9.76
N ALA A 30 13.75 -4.03 9.03
CA ALA A 30 12.88 -3.47 8.02
C ALA A 30 13.63 -3.17 6.72
N GLN A 31 13.16 -3.73 5.61
CA GLN A 31 13.73 -3.58 4.28
C GLN A 31 12.70 -3.01 3.30
N ALA A 32 13.17 -2.44 2.18
CA ALA A 32 12.32 -2.05 1.07
C ALA A 32 12.54 -3.01 -0.10
N PHE A 33 11.46 -3.45 -0.70
CA PHE A 33 11.49 -4.10 -2.01
C PHE A 33 11.35 -3.03 -3.09
N SER A 34 12.36 -2.91 -3.96
CA SER A 34 12.35 -2.02 -5.11
C SER A 34 11.99 -2.78 -6.38
N TYR A 35 11.12 -2.22 -7.19
CA TYR A 35 10.63 -2.83 -8.42
C TYR A 35 10.34 -1.76 -9.50
N PRO A 36 10.32 -2.11 -10.79
CA PRO A 36 10.07 -1.14 -11.88
C PRO A 36 8.57 -0.81 -11.99
N SER A 37 8.08 0.07 -11.10
CA SER A 37 6.65 0.41 -10.95
C SER A 37 5.99 0.99 -12.21
N VAL A 38 6.78 1.48 -13.18
CA VAL A 38 6.31 2.04 -14.45
C VAL A 38 6.46 1.03 -15.61
N ALA A 39 7.53 0.22 -15.60
CA ALA A 39 7.92 -0.59 -16.73
C ALA A 39 7.40 -2.04 -16.72
N ALA A 40 6.85 -2.51 -15.58
CA ALA A 40 6.32 -3.86 -15.46
C ALA A 40 4.89 -3.83 -14.86
N ASP A 41 4.06 -4.80 -15.25
CA ASP A 41 2.71 -4.95 -14.72
C ASP A 41 2.68 -5.49 -13.28
N ALA A 42 1.52 -5.43 -12.64
CA ALA A 42 1.34 -5.86 -11.25
C ALA A 42 1.66 -7.35 -11.04
N THR A 43 1.33 -8.21 -11.99
CA THR A 43 1.62 -9.64 -11.95
C THR A 43 3.13 -9.91 -12.00
N THR A 44 3.84 -9.28 -12.91
CA THR A 44 5.31 -9.37 -13.00
C THR A 44 5.98 -8.87 -11.73
N ASN A 45 5.51 -7.73 -11.20
CA ASN A 45 6.03 -7.16 -9.95
C ASN A 45 5.71 -8.05 -8.73
N ALA A 46 4.53 -8.68 -8.68
CA ALA A 46 4.17 -9.62 -7.64
C ALA A 46 5.05 -10.89 -7.65
N ARG A 47 5.35 -11.43 -8.84
CA ARG A 47 6.30 -12.55 -8.98
C ARG A 47 7.73 -12.19 -8.56
N ALA A 48 8.17 -10.98 -8.90
CA ALA A 48 9.46 -10.46 -8.44
C ALA A 48 9.47 -10.30 -6.91
N LEU A 49 8.37 -9.81 -6.31
CA LEU A 49 8.20 -9.74 -4.86
C LEU A 49 8.24 -11.14 -4.23
N ALA A 50 7.53 -12.12 -4.79
CA ALA A 50 7.56 -13.51 -4.31
C ALA A 50 8.98 -14.07 -4.28
N LYS A 51 9.74 -13.88 -5.36
CA LYS A 51 11.15 -14.30 -5.45
C LYS A 51 12.01 -13.58 -4.41
N TYR A 52 11.82 -12.28 -4.20
CA TYR A 52 12.54 -11.54 -3.18
C TYR A 52 12.23 -12.06 -1.78
N LEU A 53 10.97 -12.27 -1.46
CA LEU A 53 10.51 -12.75 -0.15
C LEU A 53 10.97 -14.19 0.14
N SER A 54 11.06 -15.04 -0.86
CA SER A 54 11.56 -16.43 -0.68
C SER A 54 13.02 -16.51 -0.25
N GLY A 55 13.81 -15.46 -0.47
CA GLY A 55 15.18 -15.33 0.03
C GLY A 55 15.27 -14.86 1.48
N ILE A 56 14.17 -14.41 2.09
CA ILE A 56 14.15 -13.89 3.46
C ILE A 56 13.94 -15.06 4.44
N ARG A 57 14.85 -15.17 5.41
CA ARG A 57 14.72 -16.11 6.53
C ARG A 57 14.28 -15.32 7.77
N ALA A 58 13.04 -15.52 8.19
CA ALA A 58 12.47 -14.89 9.38
C ALA A 58 11.32 -15.75 9.91
N ASP A 59 11.15 -15.80 11.22
CA ASP A 59 10.02 -16.49 11.87
C ASP A 59 8.70 -15.73 11.67
N THR A 60 8.78 -14.42 11.50
CA THR A 60 7.64 -13.55 11.24
C THR A 60 7.98 -12.56 10.13
N LEU A 61 7.10 -12.46 9.10
CA LEU A 61 7.27 -11.59 7.95
C LEU A 61 6.04 -10.72 7.76
N HIS A 62 6.13 -9.45 8.16
CA HIS A 62 5.12 -8.44 7.90
C HIS A 62 5.36 -7.75 6.55
N LEU A 63 4.28 -7.41 5.87
CA LEU A 63 4.32 -6.64 4.62
C LEU A 63 3.61 -5.30 4.84
N ILE A 64 4.18 -4.24 4.30
CA ILE A 64 3.54 -2.93 4.28
C ILE A 64 3.62 -2.34 2.87
N GLY A 65 2.47 -2.05 2.28
CA GLY A 65 2.37 -1.51 0.92
C GLY A 65 1.84 -0.09 0.92
N HIS A 66 2.50 0.80 0.18
CA HIS A 66 2.03 2.16 -0.05
C HIS A 66 1.50 2.30 -1.47
N SER A 67 0.29 2.86 -1.62
CA SER A 67 -0.27 3.17 -2.94
C SER A 67 -0.29 1.93 -3.85
N LEU A 68 0.34 1.98 -5.03
CA LEU A 68 0.48 0.84 -5.95
C LEU A 68 1.12 -0.39 -5.29
N GLY A 69 2.02 -0.20 -4.33
CA GLY A 69 2.66 -1.30 -3.61
C GLY A 69 1.68 -2.21 -2.88
N GLY A 70 0.55 -1.67 -2.43
CA GLY A 70 -0.53 -2.48 -1.86
C GLY A 70 -1.19 -3.40 -2.87
N LEU A 71 -1.34 -2.95 -4.12
CA LEU A 71 -1.89 -3.78 -5.21
C LEU A 71 -0.91 -4.90 -5.60
N VAL A 72 0.40 -4.62 -5.59
CA VAL A 72 1.44 -5.65 -5.81
C VAL A 72 1.38 -6.72 -4.71
N ILE A 73 1.18 -6.33 -3.45
CA ILE A 73 0.98 -7.29 -2.34
C ILE A 73 -0.30 -8.09 -2.55
N LEU A 74 -1.43 -7.47 -2.88
CA LEU A 74 -2.67 -8.22 -3.13
C LEU A 74 -2.49 -9.24 -4.26
N ARG A 75 -1.85 -8.84 -5.36
CA ARG A 75 -1.58 -9.73 -6.50
C ARG A 75 -0.69 -10.92 -6.11
N LEU A 76 0.30 -10.72 -5.24
CA LEU A 76 1.13 -11.79 -4.68
C LEU A 76 0.28 -12.91 -4.03
N PHE A 77 -0.73 -12.51 -3.26
CA PHE A 77 -1.63 -13.47 -2.61
C PHE A 77 -2.71 -14.01 -3.54
N GLU A 78 -3.17 -13.27 -4.52
CA GLU A 78 -4.11 -13.75 -5.54
C GLU A 78 -3.51 -14.89 -6.39
N GLU A 79 -2.22 -14.83 -6.67
CA GLU A 79 -1.49 -15.87 -7.44
C GLU A 79 -0.98 -17.04 -6.58
N ASP A 80 -1.39 -17.13 -5.31
CA ASP A 80 -0.94 -18.14 -4.34
C ASP A 80 0.59 -18.24 -4.17
N ALA A 81 1.32 -17.21 -4.63
CA ALA A 81 2.77 -17.15 -4.56
C ALA A 81 3.30 -16.90 -3.13
N ALA A 82 2.41 -16.67 -2.18
CA ALA A 82 2.71 -16.41 -0.78
C ALA A 82 2.61 -17.64 0.13
N ALA A 83 2.28 -18.83 -0.40
CA ALA A 83 1.96 -20.02 0.40
C ALA A 83 3.08 -20.49 1.33
N GLN A 84 4.35 -20.26 0.96
CA GLN A 84 5.52 -20.67 1.73
C GLN A 84 6.15 -19.55 2.57
N LEU A 85 5.56 -18.37 2.59
CA LEU A 85 6.10 -17.26 3.37
C LEU A 85 5.84 -17.44 4.87
N ALA A 86 6.80 -17.05 5.70
CA ALA A 86 6.65 -17.02 7.15
C ALA A 86 5.39 -16.25 7.57
N PRO A 87 4.69 -16.64 8.66
CA PRO A 87 3.49 -15.95 9.11
C PRO A 87 3.76 -14.46 9.39
N GLY A 88 2.71 -13.65 9.36
CA GLY A 88 2.80 -12.22 9.62
C GLY A 88 1.56 -11.50 9.12
N ARG A 89 1.52 -10.19 9.30
CA ARG A 89 0.39 -9.33 8.96
C ARG A 89 0.71 -8.38 7.81
N ILE A 90 -0.32 -7.83 7.22
CA ILE A 90 -0.22 -6.93 6.06
C ILE A 90 -0.87 -5.60 6.43
N VAL A 91 -0.20 -4.49 6.11
CA VAL A 91 -0.77 -3.14 6.21
C VAL A 91 -0.73 -2.49 4.83
N LEU A 92 -1.86 -2.02 4.35
CA LEU A 92 -1.98 -1.26 3.11
C LEU A 92 -2.26 0.20 3.43
N MET A 93 -1.45 1.11 2.91
CA MET A 93 -1.54 2.55 3.19
C MET A 93 -1.86 3.32 1.91
N GLY A 94 -3.00 4.02 1.88
CA GLY A 94 -3.40 4.83 0.73
C GLY A 94 -3.44 4.05 -0.59
N SER A 95 -3.76 2.77 -0.54
CA SER A 95 -3.79 1.90 -1.73
C SER A 95 -5.18 1.95 -2.37
N PRO A 96 -5.28 2.26 -3.67
CA PRO A 96 -6.56 2.37 -4.38
C PRO A 96 -7.07 0.98 -4.79
N LEU A 97 -7.67 0.27 -3.84
CA LEU A 97 -8.04 -1.14 -3.95
C LEU A 97 -9.27 -1.37 -4.85
N GLN A 98 -10.09 -0.33 -5.06
CA GLN A 98 -11.28 -0.35 -5.91
C GLN A 98 -11.07 0.30 -7.29
N GLY A 99 -9.83 0.62 -7.66
CA GLY A 99 -9.47 1.44 -8.80
C GLY A 99 -9.12 2.88 -8.37
N SER A 100 -8.71 3.74 -9.29
CA SER A 100 -8.25 5.10 -8.98
C SER A 100 -8.81 6.14 -9.93
N LEU A 101 -9.63 7.03 -9.41
CA LEU A 101 -10.15 8.18 -10.17
C LEU A 101 -9.02 9.13 -10.61
N THR A 102 -8.02 9.31 -9.75
CA THR A 102 -6.82 10.09 -10.09
C THR A 102 -6.08 9.48 -11.28
N ALA A 103 -5.89 8.17 -11.31
CA ALA A 103 -5.26 7.49 -12.44
C ALA A 103 -6.12 7.59 -13.71
N GLN A 104 -7.44 7.44 -13.59
CA GLN A 104 -8.37 7.61 -14.72
C GLN A 104 -8.32 9.03 -15.28
N ASN A 105 -8.31 10.05 -14.43
CA ASN A 105 -8.20 11.45 -14.85
C ASN A 105 -6.84 11.72 -15.52
N LEU A 106 -5.74 11.23 -14.94
CA LEU A 106 -4.41 11.34 -15.53
C LEU A 106 -4.34 10.65 -16.90
N ALA A 107 -4.96 9.48 -17.05
CA ALA A 107 -5.00 8.73 -18.31
C ALA A 107 -5.71 9.48 -19.45
N ARG A 108 -6.58 10.44 -19.14
CA ARG A 108 -7.27 11.29 -20.12
C ARG A 108 -6.40 12.44 -20.63
N LEU A 109 -5.32 12.78 -19.91
CA LEU A 109 -4.39 13.82 -20.36
C LEU A 109 -3.48 13.31 -21.49
N PRO A 110 -3.01 14.20 -22.38
CA PRO A 110 -2.00 13.85 -23.37
C PRO A 110 -0.79 13.18 -22.70
N PHE A 111 -0.34 12.03 -23.22
CA PHE A 111 0.75 11.22 -22.65
C PHE A 111 0.51 10.66 -21.24
N GLY A 112 -0.64 10.88 -20.60
CA GLY A 112 -0.91 10.44 -19.23
C GLY A 112 -0.74 8.93 -19.02
N ARG A 113 -1.23 8.11 -19.96
CA ARG A 113 -1.02 6.65 -19.94
C ARG A 113 0.45 6.26 -20.07
N HIS A 114 1.21 6.98 -20.89
CA HIS A 114 2.64 6.73 -21.05
C HIS A 114 3.44 7.04 -19.78
N ILE A 115 3.09 8.13 -19.10
CA ILE A 115 3.73 8.54 -17.83
C ILE A 115 3.45 7.52 -16.71
N MET A 116 2.25 6.96 -16.65
CA MET A 116 1.90 5.94 -15.65
C MET A 116 2.53 4.57 -15.96
N GLY A 117 2.82 4.30 -17.21
CA GLY A 117 3.41 3.04 -17.65
C GLY A 117 2.42 1.88 -17.75
N VAL A 118 2.96 0.69 -18.03
CA VAL A 118 2.20 -0.52 -18.31
C VAL A 118 1.52 -1.08 -17.07
N GLY A 119 2.18 -0.95 -15.92
CA GLY A 119 1.76 -1.61 -14.67
C GLY A 119 0.50 -1.03 -14.02
N VAL A 120 0.12 0.18 -14.41
CA VAL A 120 -0.99 0.90 -13.78
C VAL A 120 -2.31 0.67 -14.51
N GLY A 121 -2.25 0.34 -15.83
CA GLY A 121 -3.43 0.37 -16.70
C GLY A 121 -4.56 -0.55 -16.24
N GLU A 122 -4.26 -1.80 -15.94
CA GLU A 122 -5.30 -2.79 -15.60
C GLU A 122 -5.77 -2.68 -14.15
N GLU A 123 -4.88 -2.33 -13.23
CA GLU A 123 -5.17 -2.34 -11.79
C GLU A 123 -5.89 -1.06 -11.32
N LEU A 124 -5.62 0.07 -11.93
CA LEU A 124 -6.11 1.38 -11.48
C LEU A 124 -7.16 2.02 -12.39
N LEU A 125 -7.19 1.69 -13.68
CA LEU A 125 -8.07 2.36 -14.65
C LEU A 125 -9.49 1.77 -14.70
N ALA A 126 -9.69 0.55 -14.23
CA ALA A 126 -11.00 -0.08 -14.14
C ALA A 126 -11.43 -0.25 -12.68
N PRO A 127 -12.69 0.07 -12.33
CA PRO A 127 -13.24 -0.32 -11.04
C PRO A 127 -13.16 -1.84 -10.87
N ARG A 128 -12.72 -2.31 -9.72
CA ARG A 128 -12.57 -3.74 -9.46
C ARG A 128 -12.97 -4.05 -8.03
N GLU A 129 -14.00 -4.83 -7.86
CA GLU A 129 -14.34 -5.36 -6.54
C GLU A 129 -13.29 -6.38 -6.11
N ARG A 130 -12.60 -6.09 -5.02
CA ARG A 130 -11.65 -6.99 -4.39
C ARG A 130 -12.16 -7.43 -3.04
N ARG A 131 -11.82 -8.68 -2.70
CA ARG A 131 -12.12 -9.24 -1.40
C ARG A 131 -10.88 -9.95 -0.84
N TRP A 132 -10.55 -9.64 0.39
CA TRP A 132 -9.54 -10.38 1.12
C TRP A 132 -10.15 -11.63 1.77
N ASN A 133 -9.69 -12.79 1.37
CA ASN A 133 -10.16 -14.10 1.85
C ASN A 133 -8.99 -15.02 2.21
N ARG A 134 -7.86 -14.44 2.61
CA ARG A 134 -6.64 -15.16 2.96
C ARG A 134 -6.49 -15.25 4.49
N SER A 135 -5.66 -16.19 4.95
CA SER A 135 -5.45 -16.47 6.37
C SER A 135 -4.67 -15.41 7.13
N ARG A 136 -4.01 -14.47 6.44
CA ARG A 136 -3.28 -13.37 7.08
C ARG A 136 -4.20 -12.22 7.39
N ASP A 137 -4.07 -11.66 8.60
CA ASP A 137 -4.71 -10.39 8.93
C ASP A 137 -4.18 -9.28 8.02
N LEU A 138 -5.09 -8.53 7.41
CA LEU A 138 -4.80 -7.38 6.58
C LEU A 138 -5.52 -6.16 7.13
N GLY A 139 -4.77 -5.08 7.40
CA GLY A 139 -5.27 -3.78 7.83
C GLY A 139 -5.11 -2.73 6.75
N VAL A 140 -6.07 -1.80 6.70
CA VAL A 140 -6.07 -0.69 5.73
C VAL A 140 -5.98 0.64 6.46
N ILE A 141 -4.99 1.47 6.09
CA ILE A 141 -4.86 2.87 6.51
C ILE A 141 -5.25 3.77 5.34
N ALA A 142 -6.27 4.59 5.52
CA ALA A 142 -6.68 5.63 4.59
C ALA A 142 -6.33 7.02 5.13
N GLY A 143 -6.13 8.00 4.25
CA GLY A 143 -5.92 9.39 4.61
C GLY A 143 -7.08 10.28 4.21
N ASP A 144 -7.31 11.36 4.96
CA ASP A 144 -8.36 12.34 4.68
C ASP A 144 -7.86 13.79 4.48
N LEU A 145 -6.53 14.00 4.42
CA LEU A 145 -5.96 15.29 4.14
C LEU A 145 -5.76 15.49 2.63
N GLY A 146 -6.76 16.04 1.96
CA GLY A 146 -6.86 16.22 0.51
C GLY A 146 -5.82 17.17 -0.10
N PHE A 147 -4.53 16.88 0.08
CA PHE A 147 -3.42 17.63 -0.51
C PHE A 147 -2.51 16.67 -1.29
N GLY A 148 -2.47 16.80 -2.63
CA GLY A 148 -1.66 15.92 -3.48
C GLY A 148 -1.97 16.01 -4.97
N LEU A 149 -1.50 15.01 -5.71
CA LEU A 149 -1.56 14.93 -7.18
C LEU A 149 -2.99 15.00 -7.74
N GLY A 150 -3.99 14.48 -7.02
CA GLY A 150 -5.38 14.50 -7.45
C GLY A 150 -5.90 15.91 -7.74
N ARG A 151 -5.40 16.93 -7.01
CA ARG A 151 -5.78 18.34 -7.25
C ARG A 151 -5.22 18.89 -8.56
N LEU A 152 -4.16 18.32 -9.09
CA LEU A 152 -3.53 18.77 -10.34
C LEU A 152 -4.16 18.13 -11.58
N VAL A 153 -4.72 16.93 -11.45
CA VAL A 153 -5.27 16.16 -12.58
C VAL A 153 -6.80 16.10 -12.60
N GLY A 154 -7.45 16.77 -11.65
CA GLY A 154 -8.91 16.86 -11.53
C GLY A 154 -9.35 16.89 -10.08
N SER A 155 -10.51 17.47 -9.78
CA SER A 155 -11.03 17.50 -8.41
C SER A 155 -11.53 16.12 -8.00
N LEU A 156 -10.94 15.56 -6.92
CA LEU A 156 -11.52 14.42 -6.24
C LEU A 156 -12.74 14.89 -5.41
N GLN A 157 -13.90 14.34 -5.72
CA GLN A 157 -15.12 14.64 -4.96
C GLN A 157 -15.27 13.60 -3.84
N GLY A 158 -15.23 14.05 -2.60
CA GLY A 158 -15.29 13.21 -1.42
C GLY A 158 -14.02 13.24 -0.57
N PRO A 159 -14.06 12.62 0.63
CA PRO A 159 -12.89 12.53 1.51
C PRO A 159 -11.75 11.76 0.83
N ASN A 160 -10.53 12.33 0.85
CA ASN A 160 -9.37 11.78 0.14
C ASN A 160 -8.06 12.25 0.78
N ASP A 161 -6.96 11.57 0.46
CA ASP A 161 -5.61 11.90 0.90
C ASP A 161 -4.85 12.83 -0.07
N GLY A 162 -5.54 13.35 -1.08
CA GLY A 162 -4.98 14.17 -2.15
C GLY A 162 -4.60 13.38 -3.41
N THR A 163 -4.74 12.06 -3.39
CA THR A 163 -4.45 11.17 -4.52
C THR A 163 -5.47 10.04 -4.64
N VAL A 164 -5.92 9.49 -3.52
CA VAL A 164 -6.80 8.34 -3.42
C VAL A 164 -8.01 8.72 -2.56
N LEU A 165 -9.21 8.42 -3.03
CA LEU A 165 -10.44 8.57 -2.25
C LEU A 165 -10.47 7.52 -1.12
N ILE A 166 -11.07 7.87 0.02
CA ILE A 166 -11.25 6.93 1.13
C ILE A 166 -12.02 5.68 0.67
N GLU A 167 -13.05 5.83 -0.15
CA GLU A 167 -13.82 4.73 -0.71
C GLU A 167 -12.99 3.81 -1.62
N GLU A 168 -12.03 4.36 -2.37
CA GLU A 168 -11.12 3.56 -3.20
C GLU A 168 -10.20 2.65 -2.38
N THR A 169 -10.02 2.92 -1.09
CA THR A 169 -9.21 2.10 -0.18
C THR A 169 -9.99 0.97 0.48
N GLU A 170 -11.28 0.83 0.21
CA GLU A 170 -12.11 -0.21 0.83
C GLU A 170 -11.73 -1.61 0.35
N LEU A 171 -11.69 -2.55 1.28
CA LEU A 171 -11.40 -3.95 1.01
C LEU A 171 -12.28 -4.84 1.86
N ALA A 172 -13.25 -5.48 1.23
CA ALA A 172 -14.10 -6.45 1.92
C ALA A 172 -13.24 -7.60 2.48
N GLY A 173 -13.43 -7.95 3.75
CA GLY A 173 -12.67 -9.00 4.42
C GLY A 173 -11.35 -8.51 5.06
N ALA A 174 -11.01 -7.23 4.96
CA ALA A 174 -9.93 -6.67 5.79
C ALA A 174 -10.25 -6.85 7.28
N ALA A 175 -9.22 -7.19 8.09
CA ALA A 175 -9.38 -7.44 9.51
C ALA A 175 -9.71 -6.15 10.29
N ASP A 176 -9.15 -5.02 9.85
CA ASP A 176 -9.44 -3.71 10.44
C ASP A 176 -9.12 -2.58 9.45
N ARG A 177 -9.68 -1.38 9.71
CA ARG A 177 -9.47 -0.16 8.92
C ARG A 177 -9.41 1.06 9.84
N VAL A 178 -8.53 2.01 9.48
CA VAL A 178 -8.44 3.30 10.14
C VAL A 178 -8.29 4.42 9.11
N VAL A 179 -8.91 5.57 9.38
CA VAL A 179 -8.73 6.80 8.63
C VAL A 179 -7.95 7.78 9.48
N LEU A 180 -6.88 8.34 8.93
CA LEU A 180 -6.01 9.29 9.61
C LEU A 180 -5.96 10.62 8.86
N ARG A 181 -5.79 11.72 9.60
CA ARG A 181 -5.65 13.05 9.01
C ARG A 181 -4.24 13.22 8.42
N VAL A 182 -4.02 12.63 7.27
CA VAL A 182 -2.72 12.59 6.59
C VAL A 182 -2.90 12.60 5.07
N SER A 183 -1.97 13.25 4.35
CA SER A 183 -1.95 13.24 2.89
C SER A 183 -1.24 11.98 2.37
N HIS A 184 -1.43 11.67 1.09
CA HIS A 184 -0.90 10.48 0.43
C HIS A 184 0.60 10.26 0.67
N THR A 185 1.42 11.25 0.32
CA THR A 185 2.88 11.19 0.57
C THR A 185 3.22 11.40 2.04
N GLY A 186 2.40 12.19 2.76
CA GLY A 186 2.56 12.43 4.20
C GLY A 186 2.51 11.17 5.05
N MET A 187 1.83 10.12 4.58
CA MET A 187 1.80 8.81 5.27
C MET A 187 3.20 8.26 5.55
N LEU A 188 4.16 8.51 4.67
CA LEU A 188 5.53 8.00 4.79
C LEU A 188 6.34 8.66 5.92
N PHE A 189 5.86 9.80 6.43
CA PHE A 189 6.53 10.61 7.45
C PHE A 189 5.66 10.85 8.69
N SER A 190 4.50 10.19 8.78
CA SER A 190 3.53 10.36 9.86
C SER A 190 3.79 9.40 11.02
N SER A 191 4.00 9.96 12.22
CA SER A 191 4.13 9.16 13.44
C SER A 191 2.83 8.40 13.75
N ALA A 192 1.67 8.99 13.49
CA ALA A 192 0.39 8.33 13.66
C ALA A 192 0.26 7.10 12.74
N VAL A 193 0.65 7.22 11.47
CA VAL A 193 0.67 6.08 10.53
C VAL A 193 1.64 5.00 11.02
N ALA A 194 2.84 5.36 11.44
CA ALA A 194 3.81 4.40 11.96
C ALA A 194 3.31 3.67 13.20
N SER A 195 2.74 4.41 14.16
CA SER A 195 2.16 3.84 15.40
C SER A 195 0.99 2.91 15.11
N GLN A 196 0.09 3.29 14.21
CA GLN A 196 -1.04 2.44 13.81
C GLN A 196 -0.57 1.18 13.08
N ALA A 197 0.38 1.32 12.13
CA ALA A 197 0.94 0.16 11.46
C ALA A 197 1.63 -0.81 12.42
N ALA A 198 2.41 -0.29 13.39
CA ALA A 198 3.04 -1.10 14.42
C ALA A 198 2.01 -1.79 15.33
N ALA A 199 0.96 -1.08 15.75
CA ALA A 199 -0.14 -1.65 16.55
C ALA A 199 -0.81 -2.81 15.80
N PHE A 200 -1.15 -2.60 14.52
CA PHE A 200 -1.75 -3.65 13.69
C PHE A 200 -0.81 -4.86 13.51
N MET A 201 0.47 -4.62 13.24
CA MET A 201 1.45 -5.70 13.08
C MET A 201 1.65 -6.52 14.37
N ARG A 202 1.45 -5.92 15.55
CA ARG A 202 1.49 -6.65 16.84
C ARG A 202 0.21 -7.44 17.12
N THR A 203 -0.95 -6.82 16.91
CA THR A 203 -2.22 -7.30 17.47
C THR A 203 -3.26 -7.77 16.44
N GLY A 204 -3.12 -7.38 15.16
CA GLY A 204 -4.13 -7.55 14.13
C GLY A 204 -5.26 -6.51 14.18
N ARG A 205 -5.09 -5.46 15.00
CA ARG A 205 -6.04 -4.34 15.14
C ARG A 205 -5.30 -3.02 15.22
N PHE A 206 -5.93 -1.97 14.68
CA PHE A 206 -5.47 -0.61 14.89
C PHE A 206 -5.82 -0.12 16.31
N SER A 207 -4.98 0.74 16.87
CA SER A 207 -5.28 1.39 18.14
C SER A 207 -6.51 2.30 18.01
N ARG A 208 -7.35 2.31 19.03
CA ARG A 208 -8.49 3.23 19.16
C ARG A 208 -8.25 4.29 20.22
N ASP A 209 -7.04 4.33 20.76
CA ASP A 209 -6.67 5.33 21.75
C ASP A 209 -6.54 6.70 21.08
N PRO A 210 -7.09 7.77 21.67
CA PRO A 210 -7.09 9.12 21.08
C PRO A 210 -5.70 9.77 21.00
N GLU A 211 -4.67 9.16 21.60
CA GLU A 211 -3.29 9.68 21.64
C GLU A 211 -2.34 9.04 20.58
N THR A 212 -2.88 8.21 19.69
CA THR A 212 -2.08 7.54 18.64
C THR A 212 -2.39 8.05 17.23
#